data_dc935b8f608ea38ea12ead256b00a098
#
_entry.id   dc935b8f608ea38ea12ead256b00a098
#
_cell.length_a   1.000
_cell.length_b   1.000
_cell.length_c   1.000
_cell.angle_alpha   90.00
_cell.angle_beta   90.00
_cell.angle_gamma   90.00
#
_symmetry.space_group_name_H-M   'P 1'
#
loop_
_entity.id
_entity.type
_entity.pdbx_description
1 polymer ?
#
loop_
_entity_poly.entity_id
_entity_poly.type
_entity_poly.pdbx_seq_one_letter_code
_entity_poly.pdbx_strand_id
1 'polypeptide(L)'
;MKTLTKVITIVLIVMLLTITTLSLTACQEPKDPNKLYVGMECGYAPFNYTQINDANGAVKISNANGYANGYDVMIAKKIAQALGKELVIVKYEFDALINGVKTGALDFIIAGMSPTAERREHIDFSSHYYESQLVIVVRKDGKFANATSLADFDGAKIVAQLGTFHDKALQEQCQAYNIIRQTPMKTFPLMINALNFKAIDGYVAEEPGAIADCSANDAFTYVHLVNNSTGFTASAEDVQIAIGLKKNSPFTEQVNAAVEAITQAEREQMMQLAIELSVTE
;
A
#
# COMPACT_ATOMS: atom_id res chain seq x y z
N MET A 1 63.58 -22.05 7.36
CA MET A 1 62.64 -21.53 8.33
C MET A 1 61.78 -20.39 7.79
N LYS A 2 62.31 -19.29 7.22
CA LYS A 2 61.53 -18.13 6.74
C LYS A 2 60.49 -18.44 5.62
N THR A 3 60.75 -19.42 4.76
CA THR A 3 59.87 -19.82 3.66
C THR A 3 58.66 -20.65 4.14
N LEU A 4 58.88 -21.53 5.12
CA LEU A 4 57.84 -22.36 5.71
C LEU A 4 56.83 -21.52 6.50
N THR A 5 57.34 -20.54 7.24
CA THR A 5 56.47 -19.59 7.99
C THR A 5 55.56 -18.78 7.03
N LYS A 6 56.08 -18.32 5.90
CA LYS A 6 55.29 -17.58 4.90
C LYS A 6 54.19 -18.44 4.29
N VAL A 7 54.46 -19.71 3.99
CA VAL A 7 53.49 -20.64 3.41
C VAL A 7 52.38 -20.92 4.42
N ILE A 8 52.70 -21.16 5.70
CA ILE A 8 51.72 -21.37 6.78
C ILE A 8 50.83 -20.13 6.96
N THR A 9 51.41 -18.92 6.91
CA THR A 9 50.66 -17.66 7.05
C THR A 9 49.68 -17.46 5.88
N ILE A 10 50.09 -17.77 4.65
CA ILE A 10 49.23 -17.66 3.47
C ILE A 10 48.07 -18.68 3.54
N VAL A 11 48.32 -19.91 3.96
CA VAL A 11 47.28 -20.95 4.10
C VAL A 11 46.28 -20.55 5.19
N LEU A 12 46.71 -19.99 6.30
CA LEU A 12 45.84 -19.47 7.38
C LEU A 12 44.99 -18.29 6.92
N ILE A 13 45.54 -17.36 6.12
CA ILE A 13 44.81 -16.24 5.57
C ILE A 13 43.74 -16.72 4.55
N VAL A 14 44.09 -17.67 3.70
CA VAL A 14 43.13 -18.27 2.74
C VAL A 14 42.02 -19.02 3.46
N MET A 15 42.35 -19.77 4.55
CA MET A 15 41.35 -20.45 5.37
C MET A 15 40.44 -19.45 6.12
N LEU A 16 40.97 -18.35 6.63
CA LEU A 16 40.14 -17.27 7.23
C LEU A 16 39.22 -16.61 6.21
N LEU A 17 39.69 -16.35 4.99
CA LEU A 17 38.88 -15.78 3.91
C LEU A 17 37.76 -16.72 3.43
N THR A 18 37.97 -18.03 3.44
CA THR A 18 36.93 -19.00 3.06
C THR A 18 35.86 -19.16 4.15
N ILE A 19 36.19 -18.99 5.43
CA ILE A 19 35.23 -19.05 6.53
C ILE A 19 34.33 -17.81 6.54
N THR A 20 34.82 -16.62 6.14
CA THR A 20 34.04 -15.39 6.10
C THR A 20 33.07 -15.33 4.91
N THR A 21 33.28 -16.08 3.84
CA THR A 21 32.34 -16.12 2.70
C THR A 21 31.15 -17.05 2.90
N LEU A 22 31.22 -17.99 3.88
CA LEU A 22 30.08 -18.88 4.18
C LEU A 22 29.05 -18.27 5.15
N SER A 23 29.31 -17.11 5.74
CA SER A 23 28.46 -16.51 6.78
C SER A 23 27.49 -15.42 6.27
N LEU A 24 27.42 -15.16 4.98
CA LEU A 24 26.60 -14.07 4.41
C LEU A 24 25.38 -14.53 3.61
N THR A 25 25.06 -15.81 3.59
CA THR A 25 23.69 -16.21 3.32
C THR A 25 22.91 -15.97 4.62
N ALA A 26 22.33 -14.79 4.77
CA ALA A 26 21.23 -14.59 5.70
C ALA A 26 20.19 -15.65 5.36
N CYS A 27 20.17 -16.77 6.08
CA CYS A 27 19.14 -17.78 5.99
C CYS A 27 17.84 -17.08 6.42
N GLN A 28 17.08 -16.57 5.47
CA GLN A 28 15.66 -16.34 5.69
C GLN A 28 15.11 -17.72 6.08
N GLU A 29 14.54 -17.83 7.28
CA GLU A 29 13.86 -19.06 7.67
C GLU A 29 12.88 -19.45 6.57
N PRO A 30 12.84 -20.72 6.13
CA PRO A 30 11.94 -21.14 5.09
C PRO A 30 10.50 -20.83 5.54
N LYS A 31 9.74 -20.17 4.67
CA LYS A 31 8.34 -19.84 4.93
C LYS A 31 7.54 -21.13 5.13
N ASP A 32 6.63 -21.13 6.10
CA ASP A 32 5.70 -22.23 6.30
C ASP A 32 4.78 -22.36 5.07
N PRO A 33 4.76 -23.51 4.37
CA PRO A 33 3.96 -23.69 3.16
C PRO A 33 2.43 -23.66 3.44
N ASN A 34 2.00 -23.84 4.69
CA ASN A 34 0.60 -23.76 5.09
C ASN A 34 0.15 -22.32 5.38
N LYS A 35 1.07 -21.35 5.34
CA LYS A 35 0.82 -19.93 5.60
C LYS A 35 0.85 -19.12 4.31
N LEU A 36 0.05 -18.06 4.29
CA LEU A 36 0.01 -17.05 3.23
C LEU A 36 0.51 -15.72 3.81
N TYR A 37 1.67 -15.28 3.38
CA TYR A 37 2.31 -14.04 3.85
C TYR A 37 1.88 -12.88 2.96
N VAL A 38 0.97 -12.05 3.48
CA VAL A 38 0.40 -10.91 2.77
C VAL A 38 1.00 -9.61 3.28
N GLY A 39 1.60 -8.84 2.37
CA GLY A 39 2.14 -7.52 2.65
C GLY A 39 1.09 -6.42 2.53
N MET A 40 1.07 -5.51 3.52
CA MET A 40 0.30 -4.28 3.51
C MET A 40 0.96 -3.23 4.40
N GLU A 41 0.59 -1.94 4.24
CA GLU A 41 1.22 -0.89 5.03
C GLU A 41 0.64 -0.75 6.44
N CYS A 42 -0.59 -1.23 6.66
CA CYS A 42 -1.34 -1.14 7.93
C CYS A 42 -1.46 0.30 8.48
N GLY A 43 -1.56 1.27 7.58
CA GLY A 43 -1.66 2.69 7.90
C GLY A 43 -2.54 3.48 6.93
N TYR A 44 -3.35 2.81 6.12
CA TYR A 44 -4.24 3.38 5.11
C TYR A 44 -5.70 2.94 5.34
N ALA A 45 -6.41 3.64 6.22
CA ALA A 45 -7.85 3.41 6.43
C ALA A 45 -8.65 3.88 5.20
N PRO A 46 -9.76 3.22 4.85
CA PRO A 46 -10.34 2.01 5.42
C PRO A 46 -9.78 0.72 4.80
N PHE A 47 -8.80 0.81 3.89
CA PHE A 47 -8.25 -0.35 3.18
C PHE A 47 -7.49 -1.28 4.14
N ASN A 48 -6.45 -0.78 4.82
CA ASN A 48 -5.69 -1.54 5.79
C ASN A 48 -5.10 -0.61 6.86
N TYR A 49 -5.48 -0.80 8.12
CA TYR A 49 -5.05 0.03 9.23
C TYR A 49 -4.71 -0.82 10.45
N THR A 50 -4.02 -0.22 11.44
CA THR A 50 -3.63 -0.89 12.68
C THR A 50 -4.57 -0.53 13.80
N GLN A 51 -5.09 -1.54 14.51
CA GLN A 51 -5.83 -1.40 15.77
C GLN A 51 -5.11 -2.12 16.91
N ILE A 52 -5.53 -1.83 18.16
CA ILE A 52 -4.81 -2.28 19.36
C ILE A 52 -5.15 -3.72 19.80
N ASN A 53 -6.29 -4.25 19.38
CA ASN A 53 -6.80 -5.57 19.77
C ASN A 53 -7.29 -6.37 18.55
N ASP A 54 -7.76 -7.58 18.76
CA ASP A 54 -8.25 -8.50 17.74
C ASP A 54 -9.75 -8.39 17.45
N ALA A 55 -10.41 -7.34 17.96
CA ALA A 55 -11.83 -7.13 17.73
C ALA A 55 -12.16 -7.01 16.24
N ASN A 56 -13.42 -7.18 15.89
CA ASN A 56 -13.95 -7.02 14.53
C ASN A 56 -13.23 -7.89 13.48
N GLY A 57 -12.59 -8.97 13.94
CA GLY A 57 -11.88 -9.90 13.09
C GLY A 57 -10.52 -9.37 12.59
N ALA A 58 -9.89 -8.44 13.27
CA ALA A 58 -8.54 -8.02 12.96
C ALA A 58 -7.51 -9.16 13.08
N VAL A 59 -6.45 -9.09 12.32
CA VAL A 59 -5.41 -10.12 12.23
C VAL A 59 -4.11 -9.59 12.84
N LYS A 60 -3.47 -10.38 13.70
CA LYS A 60 -2.18 -10.02 14.29
C LYS A 60 -1.17 -9.66 13.22
N ILE A 61 -0.51 -8.50 13.36
CA ILE A 61 0.63 -8.14 12.51
C ILE A 61 1.85 -8.92 12.98
N SER A 62 2.48 -9.69 12.08
CA SER A 62 3.54 -10.63 12.47
C SER A 62 4.85 -9.96 12.87
N ASN A 63 5.17 -8.80 12.31
CA ASN A 63 6.42 -8.08 12.49
C ASN A 63 6.26 -6.69 13.15
N ALA A 64 5.07 -6.39 13.71
CA ALA A 64 4.81 -5.16 14.42
C ALA A 64 3.79 -5.38 15.56
N ASN A 65 3.68 -4.41 16.45
CA ASN A 65 2.63 -4.41 17.47
C ASN A 65 1.28 -4.07 16.86
N GLY A 66 0.21 -4.65 17.42
CA GLY A 66 -1.17 -4.41 16.98
C GLY A 66 -1.70 -5.44 16.00
N TYR A 67 -2.85 -5.13 15.46
CA TYR A 67 -3.63 -5.99 14.57
C TYR A 67 -4.04 -5.20 13.34
N ALA A 68 -3.96 -5.81 12.17
CA ALA A 68 -4.43 -5.22 10.93
C ALA A 68 -5.92 -5.45 10.76
N ASN A 69 -6.65 -4.41 10.38
CA ASN A 69 -8.05 -4.49 10.00
C ASN A 69 -8.30 -3.65 8.73
N GLY A 70 -9.50 -3.75 8.16
CA GLY A 70 -9.94 -3.02 6.98
C GLY A 70 -10.29 -3.89 5.79
N TYR A 71 -10.65 -3.25 4.70
CA TYR A 71 -11.13 -3.89 3.48
C TYR A 71 -10.14 -4.89 2.90
N ASP A 72 -8.86 -4.51 2.79
CA ASP A 72 -7.79 -5.39 2.29
C ASP A 72 -7.60 -6.63 3.18
N VAL A 73 -7.77 -6.49 4.49
CA VAL A 73 -7.71 -7.63 5.42
C VAL A 73 -8.88 -8.58 5.22
N MET A 74 -10.08 -8.05 4.94
CA MET A 74 -11.26 -8.87 4.61
C MET A 74 -11.04 -9.63 3.30
N ILE A 75 -10.50 -8.98 2.26
CA ILE A 75 -10.09 -9.61 1.00
C ILE A 75 -9.03 -10.69 1.27
N ALA A 76 -7.96 -10.36 2.01
CA ALA A 76 -6.87 -11.30 2.32
C ALA A 76 -7.36 -12.58 3.01
N LYS A 77 -8.33 -12.47 3.92
CA LYS A 77 -8.98 -13.63 4.57
C LYS A 77 -9.70 -14.53 3.57
N LYS A 78 -10.48 -13.95 2.64
CA LYS A 78 -11.16 -14.71 1.59
C LYS A 78 -10.18 -15.45 0.70
N ILE A 79 -9.10 -14.77 0.30
CA ILE A 79 -8.04 -15.39 -0.51
C ILE A 79 -7.32 -16.50 0.26
N ALA A 80 -6.94 -16.28 1.51
CA ALA A 80 -6.32 -17.31 2.35
C ALA A 80 -7.22 -18.54 2.53
N GLN A 81 -8.51 -18.32 2.77
CA GLN A 81 -9.51 -19.39 2.86
C GLN A 81 -9.64 -20.18 1.56
N ALA A 82 -9.71 -19.50 0.41
CA ALA A 82 -9.79 -20.14 -0.91
C ALA A 82 -8.55 -20.99 -1.24
N LEU A 83 -7.38 -20.58 -0.75
CA LEU A 83 -6.12 -21.31 -0.91
C LEU A 83 -5.87 -22.36 0.18
N GLY A 84 -6.76 -22.48 1.18
CA GLY A 84 -6.60 -23.40 2.32
C GLY A 84 -5.38 -23.08 3.20
N LYS A 85 -5.01 -21.79 3.34
CA LYS A 85 -3.82 -21.33 4.06
C LYS A 85 -4.19 -20.46 5.27
N GLU A 86 -3.32 -20.47 6.30
CA GLU A 86 -3.37 -19.52 7.40
C GLU A 86 -2.87 -18.15 6.96
N LEU A 87 -3.65 -17.08 7.20
CA LEU A 87 -3.26 -15.72 6.84
C LEU A 87 -2.22 -15.16 7.83
N VAL A 88 -1.12 -14.67 7.31
CA VAL A 88 -0.09 -13.92 8.04
C VAL A 88 0.05 -12.53 7.45
N ILE A 89 -0.28 -11.49 8.21
CA ILE A 89 -0.09 -10.10 7.79
C ILE A 89 1.32 -9.64 8.14
N VAL A 90 2.00 -9.09 7.14
CA VAL A 90 3.36 -8.54 7.29
C VAL A 90 3.35 -7.07 6.92
N LYS A 91 3.68 -6.22 7.87
CA LYS A 91 3.72 -4.77 7.67
C LYS A 91 4.96 -4.35 6.89
N TYR A 92 4.75 -3.57 5.83
CA TYR A 92 5.79 -2.97 4.99
C TYR A 92 5.47 -1.52 4.69
N GLU A 93 6.49 -0.69 4.43
CA GLU A 93 6.28 0.59 3.77
C GLU A 93 5.73 0.33 2.35
N PHE A 94 4.83 1.18 1.86
CA PHE A 94 4.14 0.94 0.58
C PHE A 94 5.10 0.76 -0.59
N ASP A 95 6.14 1.60 -0.67
CA ASP A 95 7.17 1.59 -1.72
C ASP A 95 8.09 0.35 -1.67
N ALA A 96 8.11 -0.39 -0.56
CA ALA A 96 8.90 -1.62 -0.39
C ALA A 96 8.12 -2.91 -0.71
N LEU A 97 6.78 -2.87 -0.86
CA LEU A 97 5.93 -4.05 -1.04
C LEU A 97 6.30 -4.87 -2.29
N ILE A 98 6.52 -4.21 -3.42
CA ILE A 98 6.89 -4.89 -4.68
C ILE A 98 8.20 -5.68 -4.51
N ASN A 99 9.19 -5.09 -3.83
CA ASN A 99 10.43 -5.80 -3.55
C ASN A 99 10.21 -7.00 -2.63
N GLY A 100 9.30 -6.89 -1.64
CA GLY A 100 8.92 -8.00 -0.77
C GLY A 100 8.41 -9.22 -1.54
N VAL A 101 7.55 -9.03 -2.55
CA VAL A 101 7.06 -10.10 -3.42
C VAL A 101 8.15 -10.62 -4.38
N LYS A 102 8.95 -9.72 -4.97
CA LYS A 102 10.06 -10.13 -5.87
C LYS A 102 11.07 -11.03 -5.18
N THR A 103 11.43 -10.72 -3.96
CA THR A 103 12.39 -11.49 -3.15
C THR A 103 11.79 -12.76 -2.52
N GLY A 104 10.46 -12.91 -2.55
CA GLY A 104 9.76 -14.03 -1.94
C GLY A 104 9.55 -13.87 -0.42
N ALA A 105 9.85 -12.72 0.17
CA ALA A 105 9.52 -12.42 1.56
C ALA A 105 8.00 -12.38 1.78
N LEU A 106 7.27 -11.87 0.79
CA LEU A 106 5.81 -11.88 0.71
C LEU A 106 5.35 -12.85 -0.38
N ASP A 107 4.17 -13.45 -0.20
CA ASP A 107 3.48 -14.19 -1.24
C ASP A 107 2.66 -13.25 -2.11
N PHE A 108 1.89 -12.36 -1.46
CA PHE A 108 1.01 -11.40 -2.13
C PHE A 108 1.14 -10.00 -1.51
N ILE A 109 0.72 -9.01 -2.31
CA ILE A 109 0.43 -7.65 -1.86
C ILE A 109 -1.08 -7.46 -1.93
N ILE A 110 -1.71 -7.09 -0.80
CA ILE A 110 -3.12 -6.67 -0.73
C ILE A 110 -3.12 -5.38 0.09
N ALA A 111 -2.99 -4.24 -0.59
CA ALA A 111 -2.61 -2.98 0.05
C ALA A 111 -3.14 -1.73 -0.70
N GLY A 112 -4.36 -1.77 -1.24
CA GLY A 112 -4.88 -0.66 -2.04
C GLY A 112 -4.02 -0.37 -3.28
N MET A 113 -3.36 -1.39 -3.85
CA MET A 113 -2.36 -1.18 -4.89
C MET A 113 -2.95 -1.27 -6.29
N SER A 114 -2.79 -0.19 -7.08
CA SER A 114 -3.18 -0.17 -8.50
C SER A 114 -2.21 -0.97 -9.36
N PRO A 115 -2.71 -1.75 -10.35
CA PRO A 115 -1.92 -2.55 -11.26
C PRO A 115 -1.37 -1.73 -12.44
N THR A 116 -0.69 -0.61 -12.17
CA THR A 116 -0.15 0.28 -13.20
C THR A 116 0.78 -0.44 -14.17
N ALA A 117 0.92 0.06 -15.40
CA ALA A 117 1.80 -0.52 -16.41
C ALA A 117 3.25 -0.68 -15.89
N GLU A 118 3.78 0.31 -15.17
CA GLU A 118 5.12 0.25 -14.58
C GLU A 118 5.25 -0.91 -13.57
N ARG A 119 4.26 -1.10 -12.69
CA ARG A 119 4.28 -2.18 -11.69
C ARG A 119 4.15 -3.56 -12.34
N ARG A 120 3.37 -3.66 -13.44
CA ARG A 120 3.24 -4.88 -14.23
C ARG A 120 4.54 -5.32 -14.90
N GLU A 121 5.53 -4.46 -15.08
CA GLU A 121 6.87 -4.87 -15.51
C GLU A 121 7.57 -5.75 -14.46
N HIS A 122 7.27 -5.57 -13.19
CA HIS A 122 7.96 -6.16 -12.06
C HIS A 122 7.26 -7.33 -11.40
N ILE A 123 5.92 -7.28 -11.32
CA ILE A 123 5.06 -8.27 -10.68
C ILE A 123 3.82 -8.53 -11.54
N ASP A 124 3.10 -9.62 -11.29
CA ASP A 124 1.79 -9.86 -11.87
C ASP A 124 0.68 -9.35 -10.93
N PHE A 125 -0.50 -9.18 -11.47
CA PHE A 125 -1.67 -8.75 -10.73
C PHE A 125 -2.88 -9.65 -11.04
N SER A 126 -3.72 -9.84 -10.04
CA SER A 126 -5.02 -10.50 -10.19
C SER A 126 -6.02 -9.63 -10.97
N SER A 127 -7.23 -10.18 -11.20
CA SER A 127 -8.42 -9.38 -11.45
C SER A 127 -8.58 -8.34 -10.33
N HIS A 128 -9.12 -7.14 -10.64
CA HIS A 128 -9.30 -6.10 -9.64
C HIS A 128 -10.39 -6.45 -8.62
N TYR A 129 -10.20 -6.06 -7.38
CA TYR A 129 -11.17 -6.24 -6.31
C TYR A 129 -11.86 -4.95 -5.88
N TYR A 130 -11.37 -3.79 -6.32
CA TYR A 130 -11.96 -2.47 -6.12
C TYR A 130 -11.63 -1.52 -7.28
N GLU A 131 -12.45 -0.48 -7.45
CA GLU A 131 -12.20 0.65 -8.36
C GLU A 131 -12.66 1.92 -7.67
N SER A 132 -11.86 2.99 -7.74
CA SER A 132 -12.08 4.23 -7.01
C SER A 132 -11.87 5.47 -7.87
N GLN A 133 -12.24 6.63 -7.31
CA GLN A 133 -11.93 7.96 -7.84
C GLN A 133 -10.81 8.58 -7.01
N LEU A 134 -9.92 9.34 -7.67
CA LEU A 134 -8.97 10.19 -6.97
C LEU A 134 -9.65 11.49 -6.54
N VAL A 135 -9.50 11.82 -5.28
CA VAL A 135 -10.04 13.04 -4.64
C VAL A 135 -8.92 13.80 -3.92
N ILE A 136 -9.20 15.03 -3.51
CA ILE A 136 -8.27 15.81 -2.69
C ILE A 136 -8.94 16.11 -1.34
N VAL A 137 -8.34 15.61 -0.27
CA VAL A 137 -8.74 15.95 1.11
C VAL A 137 -8.16 17.31 1.49
N VAL A 138 -9.01 18.20 2.01
CA VAL A 138 -8.69 19.58 2.39
C VAL A 138 -9.31 19.93 3.73
N ARG A 139 -8.90 21.04 4.32
CA ARG A 139 -9.61 21.57 5.52
C ARG A 139 -10.90 22.26 5.13
N LYS A 140 -11.96 22.08 5.94
CA LYS A 140 -13.26 22.79 5.78
C LYS A 140 -13.12 24.30 5.86
N ASP A 141 -12.19 24.81 6.70
CA ASP A 141 -11.89 26.23 6.87
C ASP A 141 -10.87 26.77 5.85
N GLY A 142 -10.42 25.93 4.92
CA GLY A 142 -9.39 26.25 3.95
C GLY A 142 -9.93 26.92 2.68
N LYS A 143 -9.03 27.60 1.94
CA LYS A 143 -9.32 28.27 0.66
C LYS A 143 -9.99 27.33 -0.36
N PHE A 144 -9.65 26.04 -0.32
CA PHE A 144 -9.99 25.07 -1.36
C PHE A 144 -11.18 24.16 -0.98
N ALA A 145 -11.88 24.43 0.14
CA ALA A 145 -12.98 23.60 0.62
C ALA A 145 -14.18 23.51 -0.36
N ASN A 146 -14.36 24.52 -1.20
CA ASN A 146 -15.44 24.60 -2.17
C ASN A 146 -14.95 24.41 -3.63
N ALA A 147 -13.74 23.90 -3.82
CA ALA A 147 -13.24 23.55 -5.15
C ALA A 147 -14.11 22.46 -5.80
N THR A 148 -14.24 22.49 -7.11
CA THR A 148 -15.06 21.55 -7.88
C THR A 148 -14.26 20.87 -9.02
N SER A 149 -13.05 21.37 -9.25
CA SER A 149 -12.13 20.85 -10.27
C SER A 149 -10.68 21.06 -9.87
N LEU A 150 -9.74 20.41 -10.54
CA LEU A 150 -8.31 20.66 -10.35
C LEU A 150 -7.92 22.11 -10.66
N ALA A 151 -8.64 22.79 -11.55
CA ALA A 151 -8.35 24.19 -11.90
C ALA A 151 -8.57 25.16 -10.73
N ASP A 152 -9.39 24.77 -9.75
CA ASP A 152 -9.66 25.60 -8.57
C ASP A 152 -8.53 25.56 -7.54
N PHE A 153 -7.55 24.65 -7.70
CA PHE A 153 -6.41 24.48 -6.80
C PHE A 153 -5.19 25.37 -7.16
N ASP A 154 -5.39 26.46 -7.88
CA ASP A 154 -4.33 27.40 -8.24
C ASP A 154 -3.56 27.91 -6.99
N GLY A 155 -2.25 27.65 -6.96
CA GLY A 155 -1.34 27.95 -5.87
C GLY A 155 -1.44 27.03 -4.65
N ALA A 156 -2.27 25.96 -4.68
CA ALA A 156 -2.41 25.03 -3.57
C ALA A 156 -1.16 24.17 -3.38
N LYS A 157 -0.76 24.00 -2.12
CA LYS A 157 0.29 23.05 -1.70
C LYS A 157 -0.33 21.67 -1.52
N ILE A 158 -0.18 20.79 -2.51
CA ILE A 158 -0.74 19.44 -2.51
C ILE A 158 0.38 18.41 -2.39
N VAL A 159 0.13 17.36 -1.60
CA VAL A 159 1.02 16.20 -1.43
C VAL A 159 0.30 14.91 -1.81
N ALA A 160 1.07 13.89 -2.12
CA ALA A 160 0.58 12.52 -2.27
C ALA A 160 1.54 11.53 -1.62
N GLN A 161 1.13 10.28 -1.48
CA GLN A 161 1.96 9.25 -0.88
C GLN A 161 3.06 8.81 -1.85
N LEU A 162 4.27 8.66 -1.31
CA LEU A 162 5.47 8.20 -2.04
C LEU A 162 5.25 6.82 -2.69
N GLY A 163 5.64 6.71 -3.97
CA GLY A 163 5.58 5.46 -4.72
C GLY A 163 4.18 5.06 -5.20
N THR A 164 3.19 5.96 -5.07
CA THR A 164 1.82 5.72 -5.55
C THR A 164 1.56 6.34 -6.92
N PHE A 165 0.48 5.87 -7.58
CA PHE A 165 -0.05 6.55 -8.75
C PHE A 165 -0.52 7.98 -8.42
N HIS A 166 -1.00 8.23 -7.20
CA HIS A 166 -1.42 9.56 -6.73
C HIS A 166 -0.30 10.58 -6.89
N ASP A 167 0.93 10.24 -6.46
CA ASP A 167 2.08 11.14 -6.60
C ASP A 167 2.50 11.32 -8.05
N LYS A 168 2.46 10.26 -8.85
CA LYS A 168 2.74 10.33 -10.28
C LYS A 168 1.73 11.23 -11.00
N ALA A 169 0.43 11.05 -10.78
CA ALA A 169 -0.61 11.88 -11.36
C ALA A 169 -0.47 13.36 -10.98
N LEU A 170 -0.18 13.61 -9.69
CA LEU A 170 0.09 14.96 -9.21
C LEU A 170 1.34 15.56 -9.87
N GLN A 171 2.44 14.80 -9.97
CA GLN A 171 3.69 15.26 -10.61
C GLN A 171 3.50 15.61 -12.10
N GLU A 172 2.76 14.79 -12.83
CA GLU A 172 2.56 14.97 -14.27
C GLU A 172 1.57 16.10 -14.60
N GLN A 173 0.61 16.36 -13.71
CA GLN A 173 -0.52 17.24 -14.02
C GLN A 173 -0.55 18.54 -13.21
N CYS A 174 0.22 18.66 -12.12
CA CYS A 174 0.20 19.83 -11.25
C CYS A 174 0.53 21.16 -11.97
N GLN A 175 1.44 21.15 -12.95
CA GLN A 175 1.84 22.37 -13.68
C GLN A 175 0.69 22.93 -14.52
N ALA A 176 -0.17 22.08 -15.09
CA ALA A 176 -1.31 22.53 -15.91
C ALA A 176 -2.31 23.36 -15.11
N TYR A 177 -2.34 23.19 -13.78
CA TYR A 177 -3.28 23.84 -12.84
C TYR A 177 -2.56 24.75 -11.85
N ASN A 178 -1.25 25.03 -12.06
CA ASN A 178 -0.41 25.80 -11.12
C ASN A 178 -0.47 25.28 -9.66
N ILE A 179 -0.63 23.96 -9.47
CA ILE A 179 -0.59 23.32 -8.17
C ILE A 179 0.87 23.17 -7.73
N ILE A 180 1.17 23.53 -6.49
CA ILE A 180 2.50 23.42 -5.88
C ILE A 180 2.65 22.01 -5.26
N ARG A 181 3.11 21.04 -6.06
CA ARG A 181 3.40 19.69 -5.55
C ARG A 181 4.43 19.75 -4.42
N GLN A 182 4.11 19.18 -3.29
CA GLN A 182 5.02 19.03 -2.16
C GLN A 182 5.82 17.72 -2.26
N THR A 183 6.92 17.62 -1.50
CA THR A 183 7.69 16.38 -1.39
C THR A 183 6.77 15.24 -0.92
N PRO A 184 6.71 14.10 -1.64
CA PRO A 184 5.83 12.99 -1.27
C PRO A 184 6.12 12.49 0.14
N MET A 185 5.08 12.11 0.87
CA MET A 185 5.17 11.56 2.21
C MET A 185 4.98 10.05 2.20
N LYS A 186 5.60 9.34 3.16
CA LYS A 186 5.59 7.88 3.16
C LYS A 186 4.23 7.28 3.51
N THR A 187 3.45 7.94 4.37
CA THR A 187 2.21 7.36 4.92
C THR A 187 1.08 8.39 4.98
N PHE A 188 -0.16 7.91 4.93
CA PHE A 188 -1.36 8.75 5.11
C PHE A 188 -1.38 9.48 6.46
N PRO A 189 -1.05 8.86 7.62
CA PRO A 189 -0.96 9.58 8.89
C PRO A 189 -0.02 10.80 8.87
N LEU A 190 1.08 10.77 8.11
CA LEU A 190 1.96 11.93 7.94
C LEU A 190 1.27 13.05 7.16
N MET A 191 0.54 12.73 6.09
CA MET A 191 -0.21 13.70 5.28
C MET A 191 -1.37 14.32 6.08
N ILE A 192 -2.12 13.50 6.82
CA ILE A 192 -3.19 13.92 7.73
C ILE A 192 -2.65 14.92 8.77
N ASN A 193 -1.54 14.61 9.41
CA ASN A 193 -0.89 15.52 10.36
C ASN A 193 -0.42 16.81 9.68
N ALA A 194 0.18 16.74 8.50
CA ALA A 194 0.62 17.93 7.77
C ALA A 194 -0.57 18.85 7.41
N LEU A 195 -1.72 18.27 7.04
CA LEU A 195 -2.95 19.02 6.78
C LEU A 195 -3.52 19.65 8.06
N ASN A 196 -3.55 18.92 9.18
CA ASN A 196 -3.95 19.42 10.49
C ASN A 196 -3.12 20.64 10.92
N PHE A 197 -1.80 20.57 10.76
CA PHE A 197 -0.87 21.64 11.12
C PHE A 197 -0.75 22.74 10.05
N LYS A 198 -1.60 22.73 9.02
CA LYS A 198 -1.63 23.72 7.93
C LYS A 198 -0.28 23.84 7.16
N ALA A 199 0.54 22.80 7.16
CA ALA A 199 1.78 22.74 6.40
C ALA A 199 1.52 22.52 4.90
N ILE A 200 0.39 21.87 4.58
CA ILE A 200 -0.14 21.64 3.23
C ILE A 200 -1.59 22.12 3.16
N ASP A 201 -2.10 22.30 1.94
CA ASP A 201 -3.48 22.69 1.68
C ASP A 201 -4.39 21.48 1.42
N GLY A 202 -3.81 20.35 0.95
CA GLY A 202 -4.52 19.11 0.74
C GLY A 202 -3.57 17.95 0.38
N TYR A 203 -4.15 16.76 0.36
CA TYR A 203 -3.48 15.54 -0.12
C TYR A 203 -4.40 14.71 -1.00
N VAL A 204 -3.79 13.98 -1.96
CA VAL A 204 -4.52 13.08 -2.87
C VAL A 204 -4.80 11.75 -2.17
N ALA A 205 -6.03 11.27 -2.29
CA ALA A 205 -6.48 9.97 -1.77
C ALA A 205 -7.49 9.32 -2.73
N GLU A 206 -7.78 8.04 -2.53
CA GLU A 206 -9.00 7.44 -3.06
C GLU A 206 -10.22 7.86 -2.21
N GLU A 207 -11.38 7.93 -2.84
CA GLU A 207 -12.61 8.41 -2.21
C GLU A 207 -12.96 7.67 -0.89
N PRO A 208 -12.85 6.32 -0.76
CA PRO A 208 -13.11 5.65 0.54
C PRO A 208 -12.17 6.12 1.66
N GLY A 209 -10.90 6.36 1.34
CA GLY A 209 -9.94 6.91 2.30
C GLY A 209 -10.31 8.32 2.74
N ALA A 210 -10.69 9.15 1.80
CA ALA A 210 -11.17 10.51 2.09
C ALA A 210 -12.43 10.51 2.94
N ILE A 211 -13.38 9.60 2.70
CA ILE A 211 -14.60 9.45 3.52
C ILE A 211 -14.22 9.07 4.94
N ALA A 212 -13.33 8.09 5.14
CA ALA A 212 -12.87 7.67 6.46
C ALA A 212 -12.16 8.81 7.20
N ASP A 213 -11.22 9.50 6.55
CA ASP A 213 -10.46 10.60 7.15
C ASP A 213 -11.35 11.78 7.54
N CYS A 214 -12.34 12.14 6.69
CA CYS A 214 -13.30 13.20 6.98
C CYS A 214 -14.31 12.82 8.06
N SER A 215 -14.62 11.52 8.20
CA SER A 215 -15.48 11.02 9.28
C SER A 215 -14.76 10.98 10.63
N ALA A 216 -13.44 10.70 10.62
CA ALA A 216 -12.60 10.72 11.81
C ALA A 216 -12.18 12.13 12.24
N ASN A 217 -12.25 13.14 11.36
CA ASN A 217 -11.82 14.50 11.63
C ASN A 217 -12.79 15.53 11.04
N ASP A 218 -13.62 16.11 11.88
CA ASP A 218 -14.63 17.12 11.52
C ASP A 218 -14.05 18.40 10.88
N ALA A 219 -12.76 18.66 11.02
CA ALA A 219 -12.10 19.80 10.39
C ALA A 219 -11.80 19.56 8.90
N PHE A 220 -11.94 18.32 8.42
CA PHE A 220 -11.64 17.94 7.04
C PHE A 220 -12.91 17.81 6.20
N THR A 221 -12.73 18.03 4.92
CA THR A 221 -13.66 17.68 3.84
C THR A 221 -12.84 17.20 2.66
N TYR A 222 -13.46 16.59 1.68
CA TYR A 222 -12.79 16.28 0.44
C TYR A 222 -13.51 16.90 -0.75
N VAL A 223 -12.73 17.22 -1.77
CA VAL A 223 -13.24 17.72 -3.04
C VAL A 223 -13.47 16.52 -3.93
N HIS A 224 -14.74 16.27 -4.24
CA HIS A 224 -15.12 15.21 -5.18
C HIS A 224 -14.68 15.60 -6.58
N LEU A 225 -13.78 14.81 -7.15
CA LEU A 225 -13.24 14.99 -8.49
C LEU A 225 -13.61 13.78 -9.35
N VAL A 226 -13.94 14.03 -10.60
CA VAL A 226 -14.27 12.98 -11.56
C VAL A 226 -13.07 12.76 -12.46
N ASN A 227 -12.46 11.58 -12.40
CA ASN A 227 -11.31 11.22 -13.24
C ASN A 227 -11.61 11.46 -14.72
N ASN A 228 -10.62 11.97 -15.46
CA ASN A 228 -10.73 12.32 -16.87
C ASN A 228 -11.78 13.41 -17.22
N SER A 229 -12.26 14.16 -16.21
CA SER A 229 -13.18 15.29 -16.39
C SER A 229 -12.76 16.48 -15.52
N THR A 230 -13.24 16.58 -14.28
CA THR A 230 -12.88 17.64 -13.33
C THR A 230 -11.64 17.32 -12.50
N GLY A 231 -11.25 16.05 -12.48
CA GLY A 231 -10.15 15.49 -11.70
C GLY A 231 -8.93 15.11 -12.55
N PHE A 232 -8.12 14.23 -11.97
CA PHE A 232 -6.90 13.74 -12.62
C PHE A 232 -7.19 12.90 -13.86
N THR A 233 -6.35 13.02 -14.88
CA THR A 233 -6.32 12.06 -15.98
C THR A 233 -5.71 10.76 -15.47
N ALA A 234 -6.46 9.67 -15.63
CA ALA A 234 -6.08 8.34 -15.18
C ALA A 234 -6.59 7.28 -16.15
N SER A 235 -5.83 6.23 -16.38
CA SER A 235 -6.31 5.02 -17.07
C SER A 235 -7.19 4.18 -16.11
N ALA A 236 -7.95 3.25 -16.66
CA ALA A 236 -8.73 2.32 -15.83
C ALA A 236 -7.82 1.54 -14.86
N GLU A 237 -6.64 1.10 -15.30
CA GLU A 237 -5.68 0.36 -14.47
C GLU A 237 -5.11 1.20 -13.33
N ASP A 238 -5.02 2.52 -13.49
CA ASP A 238 -4.48 3.40 -12.45
C ASP A 238 -5.43 3.58 -11.26
N VAL A 239 -6.73 3.41 -11.48
CA VAL A 239 -7.78 3.56 -10.45
C VAL A 239 -8.37 2.23 -9.99
N GLN A 240 -8.03 1.14 -10.65
CA GLN A 240 -8.33 -0.21 -10.17
C GLN A 240 -7.35 -0.62 -9.06
N ILE A 241 -7.82 -1.50 -8.17
CA ILE A 241 -7.01 -2.05 -7.09
C ILE A 241 -7.01 -3.57 -7.24
N ALA A 242 -5.82 -4.18 -7.24
CA ALA A 242 -5.64 -5.60 -7.49
C ALA A 242 -4.58 -6.22 -6.57
N ILE A 243 -4.61 -7.54 -6.44
CA ILE A 243 -3.62 -8.30 -5.65
C ILE A 243 -2.33 -8.42 -6.45
N GLY A 244 -1.22 -7.97 -5.88
CA GLY A 244 0.11 -8.14 -6.47
C GLY A 244 0.70 -9.53 -6.16
N LEU A 245 1.20 -10.22 -7.19
CA LEU A 245 1.83 -11.54 -7.09
C LEU A 245 3.20 -11.52 -7.78
N LYS A 246 4.06 -12.45 -7.39
CA LYS A 246 5.31 -12.68 -8.12
C LYS A 246 5.02 -13.02 -9.59
N LYS A 247 5.89 -12.58 -10.51
CA LYS A 247 5.81 -12.95 -11.93
C LYS A 247 5.67 -14.45 -12.11
N ASN A 248 4.69 -14.86 -12.94
CA ASN A 248 4.37 -16.25 -13.23
C ASN A 248 4.04 -17.07 -11.96
N SER A 249 3.35 -16.46 -11.00
CA SER A 249 2.92 -17.14 -9.78
C SER A 249 1.98 -18.31 -10.12
N PRO A 250 2.21 -19.51 -9.57
CA PRO A 250 1.31 -20.64 -9.76
C PRO A 250 -0.09 -20.42 -9.12
N PHE A 251 -0.25 -19.41 -8.30
CA PHE A 251 -1.49 -19.07 -7.63
C PHE A 251 -2.39 -18.11 -8.42
N THR A 252 -1.93 -17.54 -9.53
CA THR A 252 -2.64 -16.48 -10.25
C THR A 252 -4.07 -16.87 -10.62
N GLU A 253 -4.27 -18.07 -11.19
CA GLU A 253 -5.61 -18.54 -11.58
C GLU A 253 -6.53 -18.74 -10.35
N GLN A 254 -6.01 -19.33 -9.28
CA GLN A 254 -6.80 -19.55 -8.05
C GLN A 254 -7.16 -18.24 -7.36
N VAL A 255 -6.23 -17.26 -7.35
CA VAL A 255 -6.47 -15.93 -6.80
C VAL A 255 -7.52 -15.19 -7.63
N ASN A 256 -7.44 -15.23 -8.97
CA ASN A 256 -8.46 -14.64 -9.84
C ASN A 256 -9.83 -15.25 -9.58
N ALA A 257 -9.94 -16.57 -9.55
CA ALA A 257 -11.20 -17.25 -9.25
C ALA A 257 -11.77 -16.84 -7.88
N ALA A 258 -10.91 -16.71 -6.87
CA ALA A 258 -11.32 -16.28 -5.54
C ALA A 258 -11.78 -14.82 -5.49
N VAL A 259 -11.10 -13.91 -6.22
CA VAL A 259 -11.50 -12.51 -6.37
C VAL A 259 -12.84 -12.39 -7.10
N GLU A 260 -13.02 -13.10 -8.20
CA GLU A 260 -14.23 -13.08 -9.03
C GLU A 260 -15.44 -13.69 -8.32
N ALA A 261 -15.24 -14.61 -7.39
CA ALA A 261 -16.29 -15.18 -6.56
C ALA A 261 -16.87 -14.18 -5.52
N ILE A 262 -16.15 -13.08 -5.23
CA ILE A 262 -16.66 -12.00 -4.36
C ILE A 262 -17.56 -11.11 -5.20
N THR A 263 -18.86 -11.16 -4.96
CA THR A 263 -19.84 -10.35 -5.71
C THR A 263 -19.64 -8.85 -5.46
N GLN A 264 -20.11 -8.02 -6.41
CA GLN A 264 -20.06 -6.56 -6.28
C GLN A 264 -20.75 -6.08 -4.99
N ALA A 265 -21.95 -6.61 -4.69
CA ALA A 265 -22.70 -6.27 -3.48
C ALA A 265 -21.91 -6.62 -2.20
N GLU A 266 -21.19 -7.76 -2.19
CA GLU A 266 -20.36 -8.16 -1.06
C GLU A 266 -19.13 -7.23 -0.91
N ARG A 267 -18.51 -6.82 -2.02
CA ARG A 267 -17.41 -5.83 -2.00
C ARG A 267 -17.86 -4.48 -1.43
N GLU A 268 -19.03 -4.01 -1.85
CA GLU A 268 -19.63 -2.77 -1.34
C GLU A 268 -19.93 -2.86 0.17
N GLN A 269 -20.52 -3.97 0.63
CA GLN A 269 -20.79 -4.20 2.05
C GLN A 269 -19.50 -4.25 2.88
N MET A 270 -18.45 -4.94 2.38
CA MET A 270 -17.15 -5.00 3.06
C MET A 270 -16.50 -3.62 3.14
N MET A 271 -16.57 -2.81 2.07
CA MET A 271 -16.01 -1.45 2.08
C MET A 271 -16.77 -0.56 3.06
N GLN A 272 -18.11 -0.60 3.04
CA GLN A 272 -18.93 0.15 3.98
C GLN A 272 -18.60 -0.21 5.45
N LEU A 273 -18.49 -1.51 5.74
CA LEU A 273 -18.10 -1.98 7.06
C LEU A 273 -16.68 -1.52 7.44
N ALA A 274 -15.75 -1.56 6.51
CA ALA A 274 -14.38 -1.11 6.74
C ALA A 274 -14.32 0.39 7.06
N ILE A 275 -15.13 1.23 6.39
CA ILE A 275 -15.26 2.66 6.70
C ILE A 275 -15.80 2.83 8.11
N GLU A 276 -16.92 2.18 8.45
CA GLU A 276 -17.55 2.29 9.77
C GLU A 276 -16.59 1.90 10.90
N LEU A 277 -15.86 0.79 10.75
CA LEU A 277 -14.93 0.30 11.76
C LEU A 277 -13.70 1.21 11.90
N SER A 278 -13.21 1.80 10.82
CA SER A 278 -12.00 2.64 10.84
C SER A 278 -12.19 3.96 11.58
N VAL A 279 -13.43 4.42 11.76
CA VAL A 279 -13.76 5.70 12.45
C VAL A 279 -13.93 5.51 13.96
N THR A 280 -14.16 4.27 14.41
CA THR A 280 -14.46 3.95 15.82
C THR A 280 -13.22 3.52 16.62
N GLU A 281 -12.08 3.38 16.01
CA GLU A 281 -10.78 3.04 16.61
C GLU A 281 -9.89 4.29 16.77
#